data_3b32329ead20af144acfc006421eacec
#
_entry.id   3b32329ead20af144acfc006421eacec
#
_cell.length_a   1.000
_cell.length_b   1.000
_cell.length_c   1.000
_cell.angle_alpha   90.00
_cell.angle_beta   90.00
_cell.angle_gamma   90.00
#
_symmetry.space_group_name_H-M   'P 1'
#
loop_
_entity.id
_entity.type
_entity.pdbx_description
1 polymer ?
#
loop_
_entity_poly.entity_id
_entity_poly.type
_entity_poly.pdbx_seq_one_letter_code
_entity_poly.pdbx_strand_id
1 'polypeptide(L)'
;MQDPAEFYMNTLVPMVVEQTSRGERAYDIFSRLLKERIIFLAGPVHDGMATLISAQLLFLEAENPTKDISMYINSPGGVVTAGLSIYDTMQYIKPRVSTLVVGQAASMGSLLLCAGQPGSRYSLPNSRVMVHQPSGGFQGQAT
;
A
#
# COMPACT_ATOMS: atom_id res chain seq x y z
N MET A 1 -21.62 5.41 -11.50
CA MET A 1 -22.18 5.19 -10.13
C MET A 1 -21.02 4.90 -9.21
N GLN A 2 -20.88 5.66 -8.12
CA GLN A 2 -19.83 5.43 -7.13
C GLN A 2 -20.09 4.10 -6.41
N ASP A 3 -19.03 3.33 -6.18
CA ASP A 3 -19.11 2.11 -5.39
C ASP A 3 -19.62 2.46 -3.97
N PRO A 4 -20.66 1.78 -3.46
CA PRO A 4 -21.15 2.02 -2.09
C PRO A 4 -20.06 1.89 -1.02
N ALA A 5 -19.09 0.98 -1.22
CA ALA A 5 -17.98 0.81 -0.30
C ALA A 5 -17.06 2.04 -0.29
N GLU A 6 -16.76 2.61 -1.46
CA GLU A 6 -15.98 3.84 -1.56
C GLU A 6 -16.69 5.03 -0.91
N PHE A 7 -17.99 5.17 -1.18
CA PHE A 7 -18.80 6.22 -0.54
C PHE A 7 -18.77 6.09 0.99
N TYR A 8 -18.97 4.87 1.49
CA TYR A 8 -18.95 4.60 2.92
C TYR A 8 -17.59 4.89 3.55
N MET A 9 -16.51 4.46 2.91
CA MET A 9 -15.14 4.73 3.36
C MET A 9 -14.83 6.21 3.36
N ASN A 10 -15.21 6.93 2.30
CA ASN A 10 -15.00 8.38 2.22
C ASN A 10 -15.75 9.13 3.32
N THR A 11 -16.94 8.64 3.71
CA THR A 11 -17.75 9.24 4.77
C THR A 11 -17.16 8.98 6.16
N LEU A 12 -16.48 7.86 6.36
CA LEU A 12 -15.92 7.43 7.64
C LEU A 12 -14.48 7.88 7.89
N VAL A 13 -13.79 8.41 6.89
CA VAL A 13 -12.41 8.86 7.06
C VAL A 13 -12.39 10.10 7.97
N PRO A 14 -11.79 10.01 9.16
CA PRO A 14 -11.75 11.15 10.08
C PRO A 14 -10.74 12.19 9.64
N MET A 15 -11.01 13.43 10.02
CA MET A 15 -10.08 14.53 9.85
C MET A 15 -9.31 14.77 11.15
N VAL A 16 -8.04 15.12 10.99
CA VAL A 16 -7.14 15.47 12.10
C VAL A 16 -6.72 16.93 11.92
N VAL A 17 -6.81 17.71 13.00
CA VAL A 17 -6.40 19.12 13.00
C VAL A 17 -5.07 19.24 13.74
N GLU A 18 -4.09 19.85 13.08
CA GLU A 18 -2.79 20.18 13.68
C GLU A 18 -2.66 21.69 13.89
N GLN A 19 -2.11 22.06 15.04
CA GLN A 19 -1.64 23.43 15.29
C GLN A 19 -0.21 23.56 14.75
N THR A 20 -0.01 24.57 13.90
CA THR A 20 1.31 24.90 13.38
C THR A 20 1.63 26.37 13.67
N SER A 21 2.89 26.76 13.50
CA SER A 21 3.31 28.17 13.64
C SER A 21 2.61 29.10 12.64
N ARG A 22 1.99 28.54 11.59
CA ARG A 22 1.26 29.27 10.56
C ARG A 22 -0.26 29.14 10.69
N GLY A 23 -0.76 28.62 11.81
CA GLY A 23 -2.17 28.39 12.09
C GLY A 23 -2.54 26.91 12.07
N GLU A 24 -3.85 26.65 12.01
CA GLU A 24 -4.39 25.29 11.99
C GLU A 24 -4.36 24.71 10.59
N ARG A 25 -4.01 23.42 10.50
CA ARG A 25 -4.13 22.64 9.27
C ARG A 25 -4.93 21.38 9.53
N ALA A 26 -5.86 21.10 8.62
CA ALA A 26 -6.66 19.87 8.64
C ALA A 26 -6.11 18.89 7.62
N TYR A 27 -6.00 17.62 8.02
CA TYR A 27 -5.63 16.50 7.16
C TYR A 27 -6.64 15.40 7.36
N ASP A 28 -6.94 14.61 6.30
CA ASP A 28 -7.53 13.30 6.54
C ASP A 28 -6.50 12.40 7.23
N ILE A 29 -6.99 11.33 7.89
CA ILE A 29 -6.11 10.49 8.70
C ILE A 29 -4.99 9.84 7.86
N PHE A 30 -5.28 9.44 6.63
CA PHE A 30 -4.27 8.81 5.76
C PHE A 30 -3.20 9.82 5.34
N SER A 31 -3.60 11.03 4.97
CA SER A 31 -2.66 12.11 4.63
C SER A 31 -1.77 12.48 5.82
N ARG A 32 -2.34 12.48 7.02
CA ARG A 32 -1.56 12.75 8.23
C ARG A 32 -0.55 11.65 8.52
N LEU A 33 -0.95 10.39 8.36
CA LEU A 33 -0.04 9.25 8.53
C LEU A 33 1.04 9.22 7.43
N LEU A 34 0.71 9.66 6.22
CA LEU A 34 1.70 9.79 5.15
C LEU A 34 2.85 10.74 5.54
N LYS A 35 2.56 11.80 6.29
CA LYS A 35 3.61 12.68 6.83
C LYS A 35 4.58 11.93 7.74
N GLU A 36 4.13 10.90 8.42
CA GLU A 36 4.97 10.00 9.23
C GLU A 36 5.61 8.90 8.39
N ARG A 37 5.50 8.96 7.06
CA ARG A 37 6.03 8.00 6.11
C ARG A 37 5.38 6.62 6.24
N ILE A 38 4.09 6.63 6.51
CA ILE A 38 3.26 5.42 6.64
C ILE A 38 2.31 5.34 5.47
N ILE A 39 2.32 4.22 4.76
CA ILE A 39 1.43 3.91 3.63
C ILE A 39 0.58 2.71 4.00
N PHE A 40 -0.72 2.77 3.67
CA PHE A 40 -1.64 1.65 3.83
C PHE A 40 -1.94 1.02 2.47
N LEU A 41 -1.61 -0.26 2.35
CA LEU A 41 -1.98 -1.09 1.21
C LEU A 41 -3.13 -1.97 1.69
N ALA A 42 -4.35 -1.47 1.56
CA ALA A 42 -5.55 -2.10 2.08
C ALA A 42 -6.54 -2.41 0.97
N GLY A 43 -7.18 -3.58 1.09
CA GLY A 43 -8.17 -4.03 0.11
C GLY A 43 -7.58 -4.69 -1.12
N PRO A 44 -8.43 -5.00 -2.14
CA PRO A 44 -7.97 -5.64 -3.37
C PRO A 44 -6.95 -4.80 -4.14
N VAL A 45 -5.96 -5.49 -4.72
CA VAL A 45 -4.94 -4.86 -5.57
C VAL A 45 -5.51 -4.70 -6.98
N HIS A 46 -5.55 -3.47 -7.45
CA HIS A 46 -5.99 -3.10 -8.80
C HIS A 46 -5.21 -1.87 -9.28
N ASP A 47 -5.39 -1.50 -10.55
CA ASP A 47 -4.59 -0.45 -11.17
C ASP A 47 -4.72 0.90 -10.46
N GLY A 48 -5.92 1.28 -10.05
CA GLY A 48 -6.14 2.54 -9.33
C GLY A 48 -5.40 2.60 -8.00
N MET A 49 -5.51 1.55 -7.20
CA MET A 49 -4.79 1.45 -5.93
C MET A 49 -3.27 1.46 -6.16
N ALA A 50 -2.80 0.68 -7.14
CA ALA A 50 -1.38 0.59 -7.45
C ALA A 50 -0.80 1.95 -7.85
N THR A 51 -1.52 2.72 -8.65
CA THR A 51 -1.11 4.08 -9.03
C THR A 51 -0.95 4.97 -7.81
N LEU A 52 -1.91 4.94 -6.88
CA LEU A 52 -1.87 5.76 -5.68
C LEU A 52 -0.73 5.35 -4.75
N ILE A 53 -0.51 4.05 -4.56
CA ILE A 53 0.58 3.55 -3.72
C ILE A 53 1.94 3.94 -4.32
N SER A 54 2.11 3.75 -5.63
CA SER A 54 3.35 4.10 -6.32
C SER A 54 3.62 5.61 -6.25
N ALA A 55 2.59 6.43 -6.42
CA ALA A 55 2.71 7.89 -6.29
C ALA A 55 3.14 8.31 -4.88
N GLN A 56 2.58 7.67 -3.85
CA GLN A 56 2.96 7.93 -2.46
C GLN A 56 4.42 7.53 -2.19
N LEU A 57 4.86 6.39 -2.71
CA LEU A 57 6.26 5.96 -2.58
C LEU A 57 7.22 6.97 -3.22
N LEU A 58 6.92 7.42 -4.43
CA LEU A 58 7.74 8.40 -5.13
C LEU A 58 7.73 9.76 -4.42
N PHE A 59 6.58 10.17 -3.90
CA PHE A 59 6.48 11.40 -3.12
C PHE A 59 7.35 11.36 -1.87
N LEU A 60 7.31 10.26 -1.13
CA LEU A 60 8.11 10.10 0.09
C LEU A 60 9.62 10.04 -0.21
N GLU A 61 9.99 9.43 -1.34
CA GLU A 61 11.39 9.47 -1.79
C GLU A 61 11.85 10.91 -2.06
N ALA A 62 11.02 11.69 -2.75
CA ALA A 62 11.33 13.09 -3.05
C ALA A 62 11.46 13.94 -1.77
N GLU A 63 10.63 13.66 -0.77
CA GLU A 63 10.69 14.38 0.52
C GLU A 63 11.98 14.09 1.30
N ASN A 64 12.36 12.82 1.36
CA ASN A 64 13.60 12.41 2.03
C ASN A 64 14.04 11.03 1.47
N PRO A 65 15.07 10.99 0.62
CA PRO A 65 15.50 9.74 -0.03
C PRO A 65 16.22 8.76 0.90
N THR A 66 16.55 9.14 2.13
CA THR A 66 17.31 8.29 3.03
C THR A 66 16.51 7.72 4.20
N LYS A 67 15.31 8.27 4.44
CA LYS A 67 14.49 7.87 5.58
C LYS A 67 13.57 6.72 5.21
N ASP A 68 13.45 5.73 6.10
CA ASP A 68 12.63 4.54 5.89
C ASP A 68 11.14 4.86 5.71
N ILE A 69 10.47 4.02 4.93
CA ILE A 69 9.03 4.06 4.70
C ILE A 69 8.44 2.80 5.34
N SER A 70 7.29 2.94 5.99
CA SER A 70 6.54 1.81 6.56
C SER A 70 5.28 1.56 5.77
N MET A 71 5.09 0.34 5.29
CA MET A 71 3.91 -0.08 4.56
C MET A 71 3.13 -1.11 5.38
N TYR A 72 1.90 -0.75 5.72
CA TYR A 72 0.96 -1.64 6.40
C TYR A 72 0.10 -2.33 5.36
N ILE A 73 0.04 -3.67 5.42
CA ILE A 73 -0.64 -4.48 4.41
C ILE A 73 -1.82 -5.21 5.03
N ASN A 74 -2.99 -5.01 4.43
CA ASN A 74 -4.20 -5.77 4.71
C ASN A 74 -4.93 -6.00 3.40
N SER A 75 -4.54 -7.05 2.67
CA SER A 75 -5.00 -7.25 1.30
C SER A 75 -5.19 -8.74 0.97
N PRO A 76 -6.28 -9.07 0.29
CA PRO A 76 -6.48 -10.43 -0.25
C PRO A 76 -5.71 -10.69 -1.54
N GLY A 77 -4.98 -9.69 -2.04
CA GLY A 77 -4.33 -9.73 -3.35
C GLY A 77 -5.21 -9.16 -4.45
N GLY A 78 -4.95 -9.51 -5.69
CA GLY A 78 -5.70 -9.01 -6.83
C GLY A 78 -4.94 -9.13 -8.13
N VAL A 79 -4.96 -8.06 -8.93
CA VAL A 79 -4.40 -8.01 -10.27
C VAL A 79 -2.87 -8.11 -10.23
N VAL A 80 -2.31 -9.08 -10.95
CA VAL A 80 -0.88 -9.38 -10.92
C VAL A 80 -0.04 -8.20 -11.42
N THR A 81 -0.40 -7.62 -12.56
CA THR A 81 0.36 -6.48 -13.13
C THR A 81 0.33 -5.25 -12.24
N ALA A 82 -0.80 -4.99 -11.58
CA ALA A 82 -0.92 -3.91 -10.61
C ALA A 82 0.00 -4.15 -9.41
N GLY A 83 0.02 -5.37 -8.87
CA GLY A 83 0.93 -5.74 -7.79
C GLY A 83 2.39 -5.63 -8.18
N LEU A 84 2.74 -6.06 -9.38
CA LEU A 84 4.12 -5.95 -9.88
C LEU A 84 4.57 -4.49 -10.03
N SER A 85 3.66 -3.59 -10.40
CA SER A 85 4.00 -2.16 -10.47
C SER A 85 4.35 -1.59 -9.09
N ILE A 86 3.65 -2.00 -8.05
CA ILE A 86 3.99 -1.63 -6.67
C ILE A 86 5.33 -2.25 -6.27
N TYR A 87 5.51 -3.54 -6.54
CA TYR A 87 6.75 -4.26 -6.25
C TYR A 87 7.95 -3.55 -6.87
N ASP A 88 7.87 -3.25 -8.16
CA ASP A 88 8.97 -2.59 -8.87
C ASP A 88 9.25 -1.20 -8.31
N THR A 89 8.22 -0.45 -7.97
CA THR A 89 8.39 0.87 -7.36
C THR A 89 9.09 0.77 -6.00
N MET A 90 8.70 -0.21 -5.17
CA MET A 90 9.35 -0.45 -3.87
C MET A 90 10.84 -0.77 -4.03
N GLN A 91 11.21 -1.51 -5.08
CA GLN A 91 12.61 -1.84 -5.35
C GLN A 91 13.38 -0.68 -5.98
N TYR A 92 12.70 0.14 -6.76
CA TYR A 92 13.30 1.23 -7.53
C TYR A 92 13.71 2.42 -6.65
N ILE A 93 12.91 2.77 -5.66
CA ILE A 93 13.18 3.93 -4.80
C ILE A 93 14.33 3.66 -3.84
N LYS A 94 15.01 4.73 -3.42
CA LYS A 94 16.14 4.65 -2.50
C LYS A 94 15.76 4.32 -1.05
N PRO A 95 14.70 4.91 -0.48
CA PRO A 95 14.31 4.58 0.88
C PRO A 95 14.03 3.08 1.05
N ARG A 96 14.40 2.54 2.21
CA ARG A 96 14.01 1.18 2.58
C ARG A 96 12.53 1.18 2.92
N VAL A 97 11.82 0.16 2.43
CA VAL A 97 10.41 -0.03 2.74
C VAL A 97 10.27 -1.22 3.68
N SER A 98 9.84 -0.97 4.91
CA SER A 98 9.45 -2.03 5.83
C SER A 98 7.98 -2.40 5.59
N THR A 99 7.64 -3.66 5.79
CA THR A 99 6.28 -4.15 5.58
C THR A 99 5.76 -4.83 6.85
N LEU A 100 4.48 -4.59 7.16
CA LEU A 100 3.81 -5.17 8.32
C LEU A 100 2.40 -5.62 7.93
N VAL A 101 2.10 -6.89 8.14
CA VAL A 101 0.76 -7.43 7.88
C VAL A 101 -0.17 -7.13 9.05
N VAL A 102 -1.30 -6.52 8.75
CA VAL A 102 -2.42 -6.29 9.66
C VAL A 102 -3.63 -7.00 9.06
N GLY A 103 -4.12 -8.03 9.71
CA GLY A 103 -5.23 -8.83 9.20
C GLY A 103 -4.79 -9.92 8.25
N GLN A 104 -4.49 -9.58 7.00
CA GLN A 104 -4.04 -10.59 6.03
C GLN A 104 -3.13 -10.01 4.96
N ALA A 105 -2.27 -10.87 4.44
CA ALA A 105 -1.53 -10.66 3.20
C ALA A 105 -1.64 -11.94 2.38
N ALA A 106 -2.53 -11.95 1.42
CA ALA A 106 -2.82 -13.15 0.63
C ALA A 106 -2.48 -12.91 -0.85
N SER A 107 -1.97 -13.97 -1.50
CA SER A 107 -1.69 -13.95 -2.93
C SER A 107 -0.73 -12.81 -3.30
N MET A 108 -1.14 -11.87 -4.15
CA MET A 108 -0.34 -10.69 -4.50
C MET A 108 0.02 -9.85 -3.26
N GLY A 109 -0.84 -9.82 -2.22
CA GLY A 109 -0.53 -9.18 -0.94
C GLY A 109 0.67 -9.82 -0.24
N SER A 110 0.81 -11.15 -0.32
CA SER A 110 1.97 -11.85 0.25
C SER A 110 3.27 -11.54 -0.52
N LEU A 111 3.19 -11.36 -1.84
CA LEU A 111 4.33 -10.92 -2.64
C LEU A 111 4.81 -9.54 -2.18
N LEU A 112 3.88 -8.62 -1.96
CA LEU A 112 4.21 -7.26 -1.53
C LEU A 112 4.78 -7.23 -0.10
N LEU A 113 4.32 -8.11 0.77
CA LEU A 113 4.97 -8.33 2.07
C LEU A 113 6.44 -8.72 1.87
N CYS A 114 6.70 -9.67 0.99
CA CYS A 114 8.04 -10.15 0.70
C CYS A 114 8.90 -9.12 -0.03
N ALA A 115 8.29 -8.11 -0.64
CA ALA A 115 8.98 -7.01 -1.30
C ALA A 115 9.66 -6.05 -0.33
N GLY A 116 9.31 -6.11 0.95
CA GLY A 116 9.94 -5.31 1.99
C GLY A 116 11.41 -5.62 2.18
N GLN A 117 12.12 -4.69 2.81
CA GLN A 117 13.53 -4.85 3.10
C GLN A 117 13.76 -6.11 3.94
N PRO A 118 14.73 -6.97 3.58
CA PRO A 118 15.09 -8.13 4.41
C PRO A 118 15.40 -7.72 5.85
N GLY A 119 14.79 -8.43 6.80
CA GLY A 119 14.88 -8.12 8.23
C GLY A 119 13.86 -7.09 8.73
N SER A 120 13.09 -6.50 7.81
CA SER A 120 12.08 -5.48 8.14
C SER A 120 10.69 -5.86 7.59
N ARG A 121 10.38 -7.14 7.66
CA ARG A 121 9.10 -7.71 7.25
C ARG A 121 8.46 -8.33 8.47
N TYR A 122 7.24 -7.88 8.81
CA TYR A 122 6.59 -8.22 10.07
C TYR A 122 5.17 -8.67 9.85
N SER A 123 4.66 -9.46 10.78
CA SER A 123 3.26 -9.85 10.85
C SER A 123 2.78 -9.71 12.30
N LEU A 124 1.59 -9.14 12.49
CA LEU A 124 0.97 -9.12 13.80
C LEU A 124 0.50 -10.54 14.17
N PRO A 125 0.38 -10.85 15.49
CA PRO A 125 0.19 -12.23 15.94
C PRO A 125 -1.06 -12.93 15.41
N ASN A 126 -2.13 -12.20 15.15
CA ASN A 126 -3.41 -12.73 14.66
C ASN A 126 -3.59 -12.54 13.16
N SER A 127 -2.55 -12.12 12.47
CA SER A 127 -2.58 -11.91 11.03
C SER A 127 -2.34 -13.21 10.28
N ARG A 128 -2.77 -13.24 9.03
CA ARG A 128 -2.69 -14.39 8.16
C ARG A 128 -1.90 -14.05 6.91
N VAL A 129 -0.95 -14.92 6.55
CA VAL A 129 -0.21 -14.81 5.28
C VAL A 129 -0.52 -16.05 4.46
N MET A 130 -0.96 -15.85 3.21
CA MET A 130 -1.31 -16.95 2.32
C MET A 130 -0.57 -16.82 1.00
N VAL A 131 0.12 -17.90 0.64
CA VAL A 131 0.83 -18.04 -0.62
C VAL A 131 0.25 -19.22 -1.37
N HIS A 132 0.00 -19.06 -2.66
CA HIS A 132 -0.47 -20.14 -3.51
C HIS A 132 0.17 -20.03 -4.89
N GLN A 133 0.12 -21.13 -5.63
CA GLN A 133 0.61 -21.16 -7.01
C GLN A 133 -0.23 -20.21 -7.88
N PRO A 134 0.35 -19.62 -8.94
CA PRO A 134 -0.39 -18.79 -9.86
C PRO A 134 -1.53 -19.57 -10.52
N SER A 135 -2.66 -18.86 -10.72
CA SER A 135 -3.80 -19.38 -11.51
C SER A 135 -4.18 -18.30 -12.52
N GLY A 136 -4.67 -18.74 -13.67
CA GLY A 136 -5.07 -17.81 -14.71
C GLY A 136 -5.32 -18.52 -16.01
N GLY A 137 -5.61 -17.74 -17.02
CA GLY A 137 -5.81 -18.20 -18.37
C GLY A 137 -5.45 -17.11 -19.34
N PHE A 138 -5.36 -17.49 -20.60
CA PHE A 138 -5.20 -16.46 -21.61
C PHE A 138 -6.17 -16.65 -22.75
N GLN A 139 -6.46 -15.52 -23.41
CA GLN A 139 -7.14 -15.50 -24.70
C GLN A 139 -6.23 -14.78 -25.69
N GLY A 140 -6.21 -15.27 -26.91
CA GLY A 140 -5.40 -14.66 -27.95
C GLY A 140 -5.47 -15.44 -29.23
N GLN A 141 -4.86 -14.89 -30.27
CA GLN A 141 -4.76 -15.53 -31.57
C GLN A 141 -3.59 -16.49 -31.53
N ALA A 142 -3.81 -17.72 -31.98
CA ALA A 142 -2.74 -18.69 -32.20
C ALA A 142 -1.93 -18.29 -33.45
N THR A 143 -0.64 -18.16 -33.31
CA THR A 143 0.28 -17.91 -34.43
C THR A 143 1.21 -19.08 -34.61
#